data_3e1afff5956c0ea783029eb607a70d8e
#
_entry.id   3e1afff5956c0ea783029eb607a70d8e
#
_cell.length_a   1.000
_cell.length_b   1.000
_cell.length_c   1.000
_cell.angle_alpha   90.00
_cell.angle_beta   90.00
_cell.angle_gamma   90.00
#
_symmetry.space_group_name_H-M   'P 1'
#
loop_
_entity.id
_entity.type
_entity.pdbx_description
1 polymer ?
#
loop_
_entity_poly.entity_id
_entity_poly.type
_entity_poly.pdbx_seq_one_letter_code
_entity_poly.pdbx_strand_id
1 'polypeptide(L)'
;MMNEWWLALAMLLPGVAMALWLRLLWPEAVPGRWPLVLGYGYLLGMLGVAALLWFQGALGWPLGSGIPLTVSGLLLVAAVFLLVQRPPATALALQPARERPDLWQGLAFGLVLLWVIARWVGLALEVWWQPLFPWDAWTTWGARAKVWSELQTLVPFVSPEAWLADKTGTVHTIGAWSYPATISLVAAWPTLVLGTWNETAANLPWLGAALALGLGFYGQARLWGASPLTAMVFVWLVMSVPLLNTHVALAGYADLWMATAYGLALMAFLLWVRTGDQRQGWLAILLMLICVAIKREGLVWAALFIPALLAAKLGKLSLLILGGVLVALGVLLWMLGGITFEVPGLGAIWLSADLIQLPLIGEIRLENHAPWEAVLRHYFLYSNWHLFAYLVLLSLVAASVGIWRDPDKAWQKAGLAWALGSLAAIYFLFFRTDAYLWAVKATSINRLLLHFMPALMFWSMTVWLEVAGYPPKTRP
;
A
#
# COMPACT_ATOMS: atom_id res chain seq x y z
N MET A 1 12.80 27.66 -15.75
CA MET A 1 13.20 27.80 -14.32
C MET A 1 12.00 28.01 -13.37
N MET A 2 11.05 28.94 -13.67
CA MET A 2 9.90 29.18 -12.76
C MET A 2 8.99 27.95 -12.59
N ASN A 3 8.82 27.12 -13.63
CA ASN A 3 7.97 25.94 -13.59
C ASN A 3 8.53 24.77 -12.74
N GLU A 4 9.85 24.65 -12.63
CA GLU A 4 10.49 23.57 -11.86
C GLU A 4 10.30 23.72 -10.34
N TRP A 5 10.35 24.97 -9.84
CA TRP A 5 10.09 25.25 -8.42
C TRP A 5 8.64 24.96 -8.02
N TRP A 6 7.69 25.26 -8.90
CA TRP A 6 6.28 24.93 -8.68
C TRP A 6 6.06 23.42 -8.65
N LEU A 7 6.74 22.68 -9.51
CA LEU A 7 6.71 21.23 -9.51
C LEU A 7 7.27 20.66 -8.22
N ALA A 8 8.44 21.14 -7.76
CA ALA A 8 9.01 20.72 -6.49
C ALA A 8 8.07 21.02 -5.30
N LEU A 9 7.45 22.21 -5.31
CA LEU A 9 6.45 22.59 -4.32
C LEU A 9 5.25 21.63 -4.33
N ALA A 10 4.72 21.34 -5.52
CA ALA A 10 3.60 20.42 -5.68
C ALA A 10 3.91 19.01 -5.14
N MET A 11 5.12 18.53 -5.36
CA MET A 11 5.55 17.21 -4.90
C MET A 11 5.82 17.14 -3.41
N LEU A 12 6.24 18.23 -2.78
CA LEU A 12 6.68 18.22 -1.38
C LEU A 12 5.64 18.79 -0.41
N LEU A 13 4.94 19.88 -0.77
CA LEU A 13 4.06 20.61 0.14
C LEU A 13 2.97 19.75 0.78
N PRO A 14 2.19 18.93 0.04
CA PRO A 14 1.15 18.11 0.66
C PRO A 14 1.73 17.09 1.64
N GLY A 15 2.86 16.47 1.27
CA GLY A 15 3.56 15.49 2.09
C GLY A 15 4.11 16.09 3.38
N VAL A 16 4.76 17.25 3.30
CA VAL A 16 5.31 17.96 4.47
C VAL A 16 4.19 18.45 5.40
N ALA A 17 3.13 19.02 4.83
CA ALA A 17 1.97 19.45 5.62
C ALA A 17 1.41 18.27 6.44
N MET A 18 1.16 17.14 5.79
CA MET A 18 0.64 15.95 6.46
C MET A 18 1.65 15.34 7.44
N ALA A 19 2.96 15.35 7.13
CA ALA A 19 4.00 14.89 8.05
C ALA A 19 4.03 15.71 9.36
N LEU A 20 3.83 17.02 9.28
CA LEU A 20 3.75 17.86 10.47
C LEU A 20 2.46 17.60 11.29
N TRP A 21 1.34 17.30 10.64
CA TRP A 21 0.13 16.85 11.33
C TRP A 21 0.36 15.52 12.05
N LEU A 22 0.99 14.55 11.38
CA LEU A 22 1.38 13.29 12.01
C LEU A 22 2.38 13.50 13.14
N ARG A 23 3.29 14.48 13.01
CA ARG A 23 4.22 14.87 14.09
C ARG A 23 3.49 15.38 15.33
N LEU A 24 2.34 16.02 15.18
CA LEU A 24 1.48 16.39 16.30
C LEU A 24 0.90 15.18 17.04
N LEU A 25 0.64 14.08 16.34
CA LEU A 25 0.14 12.83 16.94
C LEU A 25 1.23 12.09 17.70
N TRP A 26 2.50 12.18 17.30
CA TRP A 26 3.66 11.60 18.00
C TRP A 26 4.56 12.71 18.59
N PRO A 27 4.14 13.36 19.68
CA PRO A 27 4.93 14.41 20.33
C PRO A 27 6.21 13.88 20.98
N GLU A 28 6.21 12.60 21.41
CA GLU A 28 7.32 11.97 22.10
C GLU A 28 8.52 11.76 21.17
N ALA A 29 9.73 11.74 21.71
CA ALA A 29 10.94 11.38 21.00
C ALA A 29 11.07 9.85 20.86
N VAL A 30 10.26 9.26 19.96
CA VAL A 30 10.32 7.81 19.68
C VAL A 30 11.36 7.51 18.58
N PRO A 31 12.01 6.32 18.62
CA PRO A 31 12.94 5.90 17.57
C PRO A 31 12.26 5.86 16.19
N GLY A 32 12.91 6.43 15.18
CA GLY A 32 12.40 6.42 13.81
C GLY A 32 11.21 7.35 13.53
N ARG A 33 10.89 8.27 14.45
CA ARG A 33 9.76 9.20 14.30
C ARG A 33 9.78 9.99 13.00
N TRP A 34 10.92 10.60 12.65
CA TRP A 34 11.00 11.42 11.45
C TRP A 34 10.80 10.62 10.15
N PRO A 35 11.50 9.50 9.93
CA PRO A 35 11.19 8.64 8.80
C PRO A 35 9.71 8.19 8.78
N LEU A 36 9.14 7.83 9.93
CA LEU A 36 7.73 7.45 10.04
C LEU A 36 6.81 8.55 9.51
N VAL A 37 6.89 9.75 10.10
CA VAL A 37 5.96 10.84 9.76
C VAL A 37 6.16 11.35 8.34
N LEU A 38 7.40 11.33 7.82
CA LEU A 38 7.70 11.71 6.44
C LEU A 38 7.15 10.70 5.44
N GLY A 39 7.34 9.39 5.69
CA GLY A 39 6.84 8.35 4.79
C GLY A 39 5.31 8.33 4.72
N TYR A 40 4.65 8.23 5.87
CA TYR A 40 3.18 8.28 5.92
C TYR A 40 2.64 9.64 5.47
N GLY A 41 3.34 10.74 5.81
CA GLY A 41 2.96 12.10 5.42
C GLY A 41 2.94 12.28 3.91
N TYR A 42 3.97 11.82 3.21
CA TYR A 42 4.00 11.88 1.74
C TYR A 42 2.84 11.08 1.12
N LEU A 43 2.67 9.83 1.55
CA LEU A 43 1.61 8.97 1.05
C LEU A 43 0.22 9.60 1.25
N LEU A 44 -0.10 10.00 2.47
CA LEU A 44 -1.39 10.59 2.82
C LEU A 44 -1.59 11.98 2.19
N GLY A 45 -0.53 12.77 2.07
CA GLY A 45 -0.57 14.08 1.42
C GLY A 45 -0.92 13.98 -0.06
N MET A 46 -0.26 13.08 -0.81
CA MET A 46 -0.53 12.89 -2.24
C MET A 46 -1.91 12.29 -2.49
N LEU A 47 -2.33 11.32 -1.69
CA LEU A 47 -3.68 10.73 -1.79
C LEU A 47 -4.76 11.74 -1.35
N GLY A 48 -4.44 12.62 -0.40
CA GLY A 48 -5.29 13.75 -0.02
C GLY A 48 -5.49 14.74 -1.16
N VAL A 49 -4.43 15.05 -1.90
CA VAL A 49 -4.55 15.88 -3.12
C VAL A 49 -5.44 15.22 -4.16
N ALA A 50 -5.28 13.92 -4.40
CA ALA A 50 -6.15 13.19 -5.32
C ALA A 50 -7.62 13.23 -4.88
N ALA A 51 -7.89 13.12 -3.58
CA ALA A 51 -9.24 13.26 -3.02
C ALA A 51 -9.80 14.68 -3.23
N LEU A 52 -8.99 15.73 -3.00
CA LEU A 52 -9.42 17.12 -3.24
C LEU A 52 -9.75 17.36 -4.72
N LEU A 53 -8.92 16.87 -5.64
CA LEU A 53 -9.18 16.96 -7.08
C LEU A 53 -10.47 16.20 -7.46
N TRP A 54 -10.68 15.02 -6.86
CA TRP A 54 -11.90 14.27 -7.08
C TRP A 54 -13.14 15.06 -6.60
N PHE A 55 -13.07 15.69 -5.42
CA PHE A 55 -14.15 16.53 -4.91
C PHE A 55 -14.40 17.76 -5.79
N GLN A 56 -13.33 18.42 -6.29
CA GLN A 56 -13.49 19.51 -7.25
C GLN A 56 -14.30 19.07 -8.48
N GLY A 57 -13.91 17.96 -9.10
CA GLY A 57 -14.61 17.44 -10.27
C GLY A 57 -16.04 16.98 -9.96
N ALA A 58 -16.27 16.33 -8.81
CA ALA A 58 -17.60 15.89 -8.38
C ALA A 58 -18.57 17.06 -8.13
N LEU A 59 -18.04 18.25 -7.74
CA LEU A 59 -18.80 19.47 -7.59
C LEU A 59 -18.95 20.24 -8.91
N GLY A 60 -18.44 19.73 -10.02
CA GLY A 60 -18.45 20.40 -11.32
C GLY A 60 -17.48 21.59 -11.41
N TRP A 61 -16.53 21.70 -10.48
CA TRP A 61 -15.50 22.74 -10.52
C TRP A 61 -14.34 22.31 -11.44
N PRO A 62 -13.71 23.27 -12.13
CA PRO A 62 -12.54 22.96 -12.95
C PRO A 62 -11.43 22.33 -12.11
N LEU A 63 -10.81 21.27 -12.64
CA LEU A 63 -9.63 20.68 -12.00
C LEU A 63 -8.45 21.67 -12.10
N GLY A 64 -7.87 21.98 -10.97
CA GLY A 64 -6.75 22.91 -10.91
C GLY A 64 -5.94 22.79 -9.65
N SER A 65 -4.74 23.36 -9.69
CA SER A 65 -3.80 23.29 -8.57
C SER A 65 -4.16 24.21 -7.38
N GLY A 66 -4.98 25.21 -7.60
CA GLY A 66 -5.25 26.27 -6.61
C GLY A 66 -5.79 25.74 -5.28
N ILE A 67 -6.89 24.94 -5.33
CA ILE A 67 -7.50 24.39 -4.10
C ILE A 67 -6.56 23.44 -3.37
N PRO A 68 -5.95 22.41 -4.00
CA PRO A 68 -5.02 21.53 -3.28
C PRO A 68 -3.81 22.24 -2.70
N LEU A 69 -3.21 23.23 -3.41
CA LEU A 69 -2.11 24.02 -2.86
C LEU A 69 -2.53 24.88 -1.69
N THR A 70 -3.68 25.55 -1.79
CA THR A 70 -4.22 26.39 -0.70
C THR A 70 -4.52 25.55 0.53
N VAL A 71 -5.22 24.40 0.38
CA VAL A 71 -5.52 23.51 1.50
C VAL A 71 -4.24 22.97 2.12
N SER A 72 -3.28 22.52 1.31
CA SER A 72 -1.98 22.04 1.83
C SER A 72 -1.21 23.13 2.54
N GLY A 73 -1.21 24.36 2.03
CA GLY A 73 -0.58 25.52 2.66
C GLY A 73 -1.23 25.89 4.00
N LEU A 74 -2.57 25.91 4.05
CA LEU A 74 -3.31 26.16 5.29
C LEU A 74 -3.05 25.06 6.34
N LEU A 75 -3.04 23.80 5.92
CA LEU A 75 -2.69 22.67 6.79
C LEU A 75 -1.26 22.81 7.31
N LEU A 76 -0.30 23.21 6.46
CA LEU A 76 1.07 23.44 6.87
C LEU A 76 1.16 24.54 7.93
N VAL A 77 0.56 25.70 7.66
CA VAL A 77 0.56 26.85 8.60
C VAL A 77 -0.08 26.48 9.92
N ALA A 78 -1.24 25.81 9.88
CA ALA A 78 -1.94 25.36 11.09
C ALA A 78 -1.08 24.37 11.89
N ALA A 79 -0.44 23.39 11.23
CA ALA A 79 0.43 22.42 11.90
C ALA A 79 1.65 23.10 12.55
N VAL A 80 2.30 24.03 11.85
CA VAL A 80 3.45 24.81 12.38
C VAL A 80 2.99 25.63 13.58
N PHE A 81 1.88 26.35 13.47
CA PHE A 81 1.32 27.15 14.57
C PHE A 81 1.07 26.30 15.83
N LEU A 82 0.41 25.14 15.68
CA LEU A 82 0.16 24.23 16.78
C LEU A 82 1.44 23.62 17.36
N LEU A 83 2.45 23.35 16.53
CA LEU A 83 3.74 22.83 17.00
C LEU A 83 4.53 23.88 17.80
N VAL A 84 4.48 25.16 17.39
CA VAL A 84 5.15 26.27 18.10
C VAL A 84 4.49 26.56 19.44
N GLN A 85 3.17 26.44 19.53
CA GLN A 85 2.44 26.65 20.77
C GLN A 85 2.57 25.53 21.79
N ARG A 86 3.04 24.35 21.37
CA ARG A 86 3.22 23.23 22.31
C ARG A 86 4.36 23.56 23.26
N PRO A 87 4.14 23.43 24.57
CA PRO A 87 5.25 23.49 25.51
C PRO A 87 6.27 22.40 25.14
N PRO A 88 7.58 22.70 25.32
CA PRO A 88 8.60 21.68 25.12
C PRO A 88 8.19 20.44 25.92
N ALA A 89 8.11 19.28 25.28
CA ALA A 89 7.79 18.03 25.95
C ALA A 89 8.74 17.92 27.12
N THR A 90 8.20 17.99 28.35
CA THR A 90 8.99 17.83 29.56
C THR A 90 9.82 16.55 29.39
N ALA A 91 11.12 16.68 29.54
CA ALA A 91 12.14 15.67 29.28
C ALA A 91 12.06 14.43 30.20
N LEU A 92 10.91 14.18 30.80
CA LEU A 92 10.58 12.98 31.59
C LEU A 92 10.31 11.75 30.74
N ALA A 93 10.23 11.87 29.42
CA ALA A 93 10.31 10.71 28.57
C ALA A 93 11.73 10.15 28.69
N LEU A 94 11.87 9.04 29.40
CA LEU A 94 13.05 8.20 29.43
C LEU A 94 13.70 8.22 28.04
N GLN A 95 14.81 9.01 27.94
CA GLN A 95 15.60 8.94 26.71
C GLN A 95 16.00 7.47 26.60
N PRO A 96 15.58 6.77 25.55
CA PRO A 96 16.10 5.42 25.35
C PRO A 96 17.61 5.57 25.41
N ALA A 97 18.26 4.78 26.26
CA ALA A 97 19.70 4.83 26.40
C ALA A 97 20.26 4.88 24.98
N ARG A 98 21.00 5.98 24.72
CA ARG A 98 21.58 6.23 23.39
C ARG A 98 22.67 5.17 23.23
N GLU A 99 22.27 3.98 22.80
CA GLU A 99 23.22 2.95 22.41
C GLU A 99 24.08 3.58 21.32
N ARG A 100 25.29 3.95 21.68
CA ARG A 100 26.28 4.42 20.70
C ARG A 100 26.51 3.22 19.78
N PRO A 101 26.17 3.32 18.49
CA PRO A 101 26.46 2.22 17.58
C PRO A 101 27.97 1.97 17.63
N ASP A 102 28.36 0.71 17.68
CA ASP A 102 29.73 0.33 17.43
C ASP A 102 30.16 0.90 16.07
N LEU A 103 31.42 1.30 15.95
CA LEU A 103 31.97 1.89 14.72
C LEU A 103 31.60 1.06 13.48
N TRP A 104 31.72 -0.26 13.58
CA TRP A 104 31.40 -1.18 12.46
C TRP A 104 29.92 -1.19 12.10
N GLN A 105 29.03 -1.11 13.08
CA GLN A 105 27.59 -0.98 12.82
C GLN A 105 27.27 0.36 12.15
N GLY A 106 27.96 1.44 12.57
CA GLY A 106 27.81 2.75 11.94
C GLY A 106 28.29 2.78 10.49
N LEU A 107 29.44 2.18 10.22
CA LEU A 107 29.97 2.03 8.86
C LEU A 107 29.07 1.19 7.98
N ALA A 108 28.62 0.03 8.48
CA ALA A 108 27.70 -0.85 7.75
C ALA A 108 26.38 -0.14 7.44
N PHE A 109 25.81 0.60 8.40
CA PHE A 109 24.61 1.42 8.18
C PHE A 109 24.84 2.46 7.08
N GLY A 110 25.97 3.18 7.14
CA GLY A 110 26.34 4.21 6.15
C GLY A 110 26.48 3.61 4.73
N LEU A 111 27.11 2.46 4.60
CA LEU A 111 27.27 1.77 3.31
C LEU A 111 25.92 1.32 2.72
N VAL A 112 25.05 0.71 3.55
CA VAL A 112 23.72 0.28 3.11
C VAL A 112 22.85 1.50 2.73
N LEU A 113 22.91 2.56 3.52
CA LEU A 113 22.19 3.80 3.22
C LEU A 113 22.68 4.42 1.91
N LEU A 114 23.99 4.50 1.70
CA LEU A 114 24.58 5.00 0.46
C LEU A 114 24.10 4.19 -0.76
N TRP A 115 24.05 2.87 -0.62
CA TRP A 115 23.55 2.00 -1.68
C TRP A 115 22.06 2.28 -1.97
N VAL A 116 21.21 2.42 -0.94
CA VAL A 116 19.78 2.74 -1.10
C VAL A 116 19.60 4.09 -1.79
N ILE A 117 20.39 5.11 -1.39
CA ILE A 117 20.36 6.43 -2.03
C ILE A 117 20.80 6.33 -3.49
N ALA A 118 21.93 5.67 -3.77
CA ALA A 118 22.42 5.51 -5.15
C ALA A 118 21.39 4.79 -6.03
N ARG A 119 20.74 3.75 -5.49
CA ARG A 119 19.67 3.05 -6.22
C ARG A 119 18.48 3.95 -6.48
N TRP A 120 18.04 4.72 -5.49
CA TRP A 120 16.92 5.65 -5.67
C TRP A 120 17.25 6.75 -6.69
N VAL A 121 18.47 7.28 -6.66
CA VAL A 121 18.94 8.25 -7.68
C VAL A 121 18.92 7.61 -9.07
N GLY A 122 19.39 6.37 -9.22
CA GLY A 122 19.31 5.66 -10.49
C GLY A 122 17.88 5.54 -11.00
N LEU A 123 16.93 5.16 -10.13
CA LEU A 123 15.50 5.12 -10.49
C LEU A 123 14.94 6.51 -10.84
N ALA A 124 15.38 7.56 -10.14
CA ALA A 124 14.98 8.93 -10.44
C ALA A 124 15.46 9.37 -11.84
N LEU A 125 16.69 9.01 -12.21
CA LEU A 125 17.20 9.27 -13.54
C LEU A 125 16.42 8.49 -14.62
N GLU A 126 16.07 7.24 -14.37
CA GLU A 126 15.25 6.46 -15.29
C GLU A 126 13.86 7.10 -15.48
N VAL A 127 13.17 7.50 -14.41
CA VAL A 127 11.88 8.21 -14.48
C VAL A 127 12.03 9.54 -15.23
N TRP A 128 13.15 10.27 -15.02
CA TRP A 128 13.39 11.55 -15.67
C TRP A 128 13.61 11.41 -17.17
N TRP A 129 14.30 10.37 -17.62
CA TRP A 129 14.68 10.21 -19.03
C TRP A 129 13.68 9.42 -19.86
N GLN A 130 12.81 8.63 -19.22
CA GLN A 130 11.87 7.79 -19.95
C GLN A 130 10.49 8.47 -20.09
N PRO A 131 9.90 8.43 -21.29
CA PRO A 131 8.52 8.83 -21.48
C PRO A 131 7.57 7.86 -20.77
N LEU A 132 6.28 8.18 -20.77
CA LEU A 132 5.23 7.32 -20.26
C LEU A 132 5.15 6.02 -21.08
N PHE A 133 5.81 4.96 -20.62
CA PHE A 133 6.09 3.75 -21.41
C PHE A 133 5.24 2.54 -21.01
N PRO A 134 4.98 2.23 -19.71
CA PRO A 134 4.28 1.01 -19.33
C PRO A 134 2.86 0.94 -19.92
N TRP A 135 2.46 -0.28 -20.32
CA TRP A 135 1.16 -0.50 -20.97
C TRP A 135 -0.01 0.11 -20.19
N ASP A 136 -0.15 -0.21 -18.89
CA ASP A 136 -1.24 0.34 -18.06
C ASP A 136 -1.11 1.86 -17.85
N ALA A 137 0.07 2.43 -17.97
CA ALA A 137 0.27 3.85 -17.83
C ALA A 137 -0.44 4.62 -18.96
N TRP A 138 -0.11 4.33 -20.21
CA TRP A 138 -0.69 5.06 -21.34
C TRP A 138 -2.04 4.51 -21.83
N THR A 139 -2.40 3.27 -21.49
CA THR A 139 -3.73 2.72 -21.83
C THR A 139 -4.78 2.91 -20.76
N THR A 140 -4.39 3.25 -19.53
CA THR A 140 -5.31 3.32 -18.40
C THR A 140 -5.07 4.56 -17.53
N TRP A 141 -4.08 4.49 -16.63
CA TRP A 141 -3.92 5.50 -15.57
C TRP A 141 -3.46 6.85 -16.10
N GLY A 142 -2.42 6.86 -16.93
CA GLY A 142 -1.88 8.06 -17.54
C GLY A 142 -2.79 8.63 -18.63
N ALA A 143 -3.44 7.77 -19.46
CA ALA A 143 -4.40 8.22 -20.47
C ALA A 143 -5.53 9.02 -19.83
N ARG A 144 -6.14 8.49 -18.76
CA ARG A 144 -7.19 9.17 -18.00
C ARG A 144 -6.68 10.44 -17.33
N ALA A 145 -5.48 10.41 -16.75
CA ALA A 145 -4.82 11.58 -16.17
C ALA A 145 -4.60 12.69 -17.20
N LYS A 146 -4.14 12.33 -18.40
CA LYS A 146 -3.92 13.27 -19.50
C LYS A 146 -5.21 13.96 -19.92
N VAL A 147 -6.27 13.21 -20.19
CA VAL A 147 -7.57 13.75 -20.57
C VAL A 147 -8.08 14.72 -19.51
N TRP A 148 -8.06 14.34 -18.22
CA TRP A 148 -8.52 15.21 -17.14
C TRP A 148 -7.63 16.45 -16.96
N SER A 149 -6.32 16.32 -17.15
CA SER A 149 -5.39 17.45 -17.05
C SER A 149 -5.59 18.46 -18.18
N GLU A 150 -5.75 17.99 -19.42
CA GLU A 150 -5.93 18.85 -20.61
C GLU A 150 -7.30 19.52 -20.64
N LEU A 151 -8.37 18.77 -20.29
CA LEU A 151 -9.72 19.32 -20.24
C LEU A 151 -10.03 20.07 -18.95
N GLN A 152 -9.20 19.95 -17.93
CA GLN A 152 -9.43 20.48 -16.59
C GLN A 152 -10.82 20.11 -16.02
N THR A 153 -11.31 18.95 -16.38
CA THR A 153 -12.66 18.46 -16.01
C THR A 153 -12.62 16.97 -15.78
N LEU A 154 -13.36 16.51 -14.78
CA LEU A 154 -13.50 15.11 -14.45
C LEU A 154 -14.51 14.43 -15.41
N VAL A 155 -14.17 14.40 -16.71
CA VAL A 155 -15.05 13.77 -17.70
C VAL A 155 -15.24 12.28 -17.39
N PRO A 156 -16.47 11.73 -17.63
CA PRO A 156 -16.76 10.34 -17.35
C PRO A 156 -15.95 9.37 -18.24
N PHE A 157 -15.45 8.31 -17.64
CA PHE A 157 -14.95 7.14 -18.35
C PHE A 157 -15.94 5.99 -18.15
N VAL A 158 -16.41 5.43 -19.26
CA VAL A 158 -17.50 4.44 -19.30
C VAL A 158 -17.07 3.17 -20.02
N SER A 159 -17.92 2.14 -19.99
CA SER A 159 -17.64 0.91 -20.73
C SER A 159 -17.54 1.18 -22.24
N PRO A 160 -16.82 0.31 -23.00
CA PRO A 160 -16.74 0.43 -24.45
C PRO A 160 -18.13 0.48 -25.13
N GLU A 161 -19.09 -0.28 -24.63
CA GLU A 161 -20.46 -0.32 -25.17
C GLU A 161 -21.18 1.02 -24.94
N ALA A 162 -21.06 1.59 -23.75
CA ALA A 162 -21.64 2.88 -23.43
C ALA A 162 -20.96 4.02 -24.22
N TRP A 163 -19.65 3.93 -24.41
CA TRP A 163 -18.89 4.89 -25.23
C TRP A 163 -19.30 4.82 -26.70
N LEU A 164 -19.46 3.62 -27.28
CA LEU A 164 -19.94 3.46 -28.66
C LEU A 164 -21.39 3.94 -28.86
N ALA A 165 -22.20 3.88 -27.82
CA ALA A 165 -23.59 4.36 -27.86
C ALA A 165 -23.70 5.88 -27.66
N ASP A 166 -22.66 6.54 -27.16
CA ASP A 166 -22.65 7.98 -26.91
C ASP A 166 -22.59 8.76 -28.23
N LYS A 167 -23.63 9.57 -28.47
CA LYS A 167 -23.71 10.45 -29.64
C LYS A 167 -23.25 11.89 -29.32
N THR A 168 -22.95 12.19 -28.06
CA THR A 168 -22.61 13.54 -27.60
C THR A 168 -21.11 13.81 -27.66
N GLY A 169 -20.27 12.77 -27.66
CA GLY A 169 -18.81 12.87 -27.61
C GLY A 169 -18.28 13.36 -26.26
N THR A 170 -19.11 13.29 -25.21
CA THR A 170 -18.77 13.81 -23.87
C THR A 170 -18.18 12.77 -22.93
N VAL A 171 -18.19 11.49 -23.32
CA VAL A 171 -17.65 10.40 -22.52
C VAL A 171 -16.41 9.78 -23.19
N HIS A 172 -15.55 9.21 -22.39
CA HIS A 172 -14.33 8.51 -22.82
C HIS A 172 -14.34 7.05 -22.37
N THR A 173 -13.46 6.23 -22.93
CA THR A 173 -13.27 4.84 -22.48
C THR A 173 -11.80 4.45 -22.45
N ILE A 174 -11.47 3.53 -21.56
CA ILE A 174 -10.16 2.89 -21.41
C ILE A 174 -10.38 1.45 -20.94
N GLY A 175 -9.36 0.58 -21.07
CA GLY A 175 -9.49 -0.83 -20.68
C GLY A 175 -9.93 -1.07 -19.23
N ALA A 176 -9.50 -0.21 -18.30
CA ALA A 176 -9.88 -0.26 -16.89
C ALA A 176 -10.76 0.94 -16.48
N TRP A 177 -11.75 1.28 -17.31
CA TRP A 177 -12.63 2.42 -17.13
C TRP A 177 -13.29 2.51 -15.75
N SER A 178 -13.60 1.36 -15.19
CA SER A 178 -14.34 1.23 -13.93
C SER A 178 -13.46 1.22 -12.67
N TYR A 179 -12.12 1.33 -12.81
CA TYR A 179 -11.23 1.46 -11.66
C TYR A 179 -11.32 2.85 -11.01
N PRO A 180 -11.01 2.96 -9.69
CA PRO A 180 -11.03 4.24 -8.99
C PRO A 180 -10.19 5.33 -9.68
N ALA A 181 -10.56 6.57 -9.47
CA ALA A 181 -9.92 7.74 -10.07
C ALA A 181 -8.55 8.09 -9.47
N THR A 182 -8.29 7.63 -8.26
CA THR A 182 -7.21 8.10 -7.37
C THR A 182 -5.85 8.15 -8.05
N ILE A 183 -5.43 7.06 -8.68
CA ILE A 183 -4.07 6.99 -9.29
C ILE A 183 -3.94 7.89 -10.50
N SER A 184 -5.00 8.00 -11.31
CA SER A 184 -5.02 8.96 -12.42
C SER A 184 -4.95 10.41 -11.92
N LEU A 185 -5.59 10.74 -10.80
CA LEU A 185 -5.53 12.07 -10.20
C LEU A 185 -4.17 12.36 -9.56
N VAL A 186 -3.51 11.35 -8.99
CA VAL A 186 -2.11 11.46 -8.54
C VAL A 186 -1.19 11.79 -9.71
N ALA A 187 -1.36 11.14 -10.87
CA ALA A 187 -0.58 11.43 -12.07
C ALA A 187 -0.92 12.79 -12.69
N ALA A 188 -2.20 13.20 -12.67
CA ALA A 188 -2.64 14.51 -13.17
C ALA A 188 -2.14 15.67 -12.31
N TRP A 189 -1.94 15.46 -11.01
CA TRP A 189 -1.61 16.53 -10.07
C TRP A 189 -0.41 17.39 -10.48
N PRO A 190 0.80 16.84 -10.71
CA PRO A 190 1.94 17.68 -11.09
C PRO A 190 1.76 18.37 -12.45
N THR A 191 1.01 17.76 -13.37
CA THR A 191 0.74 18.37 -14.70
C THR A 191 -0.26 19.51 -14.59
N LEU A 192 -1.25 19.44 -13.70
CA LEU A 192 -2.16 20.54 -13.37
C LEU A 192 -1.40 21.73 -12.75
N VAL A 193 -0.36 21.48 -11.97
CA VAL A 193 0.50 22.54 -11.43
C VAL A 193 1.34 23.21 -12.52
N LEU A 194 1.82 22.43 -13.48
CA LEU A 194 2.58 22.97 -14.63
C LEU A 194 1.68 23.71 -15.64
N GLY A 195 0.36 23.47 -15.61
CA GLY A 195 -0.59 24.03 -16.57
C GLY A 195 -0.55 23.39 -17.96
N THR A 196 0.21 22.31 -18.13
CA THR A 196 0.33 21.54 -19.38
C THR A 196 0.67 20.09 -19.07
N TRP A 197 0.22 19.16 -19.94
CA TRP A 197 0.60 17.77 -19.82
C TRP A 197 2.11 17.58 -19.96
N ASN A 198 2.71 16.88 -19.01
CA ASN A 198 4.11 16.51 -19.00
C ASN A 198 4.28 15.11 -18.43
N GLU A 199 4.78 14.18 -19.24
CA GLU A 199 4.88 12.76 -18.87
C GLU A 199 5.87 12.51 -17.73
N THR A 200 7.00 13.20 -17.73
CA THR A 200 7.98 13.11 -16.64
C THR A 200 7.36 13.60 -15.33
N ALA A 201 6.68 14.74 -15.35
CA ALA A 201 6.00 15.27 -14.18
C ALA A 201 4.93 14.29 -13.66
N ALA A 202 4.12 13.72 -14.56
CA ALA A 202 3.10 12.72 -14.21
C ALA A 202 3.68 11.48 -13.52
N ASN A 203 4.94 11.13 -13.81
CA ASN A 203 5.63 9.95 -13.28
C ASN A 203 6.33 10.21 -11.92
N LEU A 204 6.70 11.46 -11.59
CA LEU A 204 7.43 11.80 -10.37
C LEU A 204 6.78 11.29 -9.06
N PRO A 205 5.44 11.25 -8.91
CA PRO A 205 4.81 10.72 -7.70
C PRO A 205 5.21 9.29 -7.35
N TRP A 206 5.60 8.46 -8.34
CA TRP A 206 6.06 7.08 -8.09
C TRP A 206 7.39 7.01 -7.34
N LEU A 207 8.31 7.93 -7.66
CA LEU A 207 9.56 8.08 -6.88
C LEU A 207 9.26 8.44 -5.42
N GLY A 208 8.29 9.35 -5.23
CA GLY A 208 7.86 9.73 -3.90
C GLY A 208 7.17 8.58 -3.14
N ALA A 209 6.35 7.76 -3.81
CA ALA A 209 5.73 6.58 -3.22
C ALA A 209 6.77 5.54 -2.76
N ALA A 210 7.80 5.29 -3.58
CA ALA A 210 8.91 4.41 -3.20
C ALA A 210 9.68 4.95 -1.99
N LEU A 211 9.97 6.25 -1.97
CA LEU A 211 10.63 6.91 -0.83
C LEU A 211 9.76 6.83 0.43
N ALA A 212 8.45 7.05 0.30
CA ALA A 212 7.48 6.95 1.38
C ALA A 212 7.43 5.53 1.96
N LEU A 213 7.46 4.51 1.10
CA LEU A 213 7.56 3.12 1.53
C LEU A 213 8.83 2.87 2.34
N GLY A 214 10.00 3.26 1.83
CA GLY A 214 11.28 3.06 2.51
C GLY A 214 11.34 3.77 3.86
N LEU A 215 10.93 5.06 3.91
CA LEU A 215 10.90 5.87 5.13
C LEU A 215 9.87 5.32 6.14
N GLY A 216 8.66 5.02 5.69
CA GLY A 216 7.61 4.45 6.55
C GLY A 216 8.01 3.09 7.11
N PHE A 217 8.57 2.22 6.29
CA PHE A 217 9.12 0.93 6.72
C PHE A 217 10.21 1.10 7.78
N TYR A 218 11.21 1.95 7.52
CA TYR A 218 12.26 2.23 8.49
C TYR A 218 11.69 2.72 9.82
N GLY A 219 10.77 3.69 9.76
CA GLY A 219 10.12 4.25 10.94
C GLY A 219 9.38 3.20 11.75
N GLN A 220 8.59 2.35 11.11
CA GLN A 220 7.86 1.25 11.77
C GLN A 220 8.80 0.19 12.32
N ALA A 221 9.87 -0.17 11.59
CA ALA A 221 10.89 -1.10 12.07
C ALA A 221 11.58 -0.58 13.34
N ARG A 222 11.89 0.72 13.39
CA ARG A 222 12.47 1.37 14.57
C ARG A 222 11.50 1.41 15.77
N LEU A 223 10.21 1.67 15.50
CA LEU A 223 9.16 1.60 16.54
C LEU A 223 8.96 0.17 17.02
N TRP A 224 9.12 -0.82 16.14
CA TRP A 224 9.08 -2.23 16.51
C TRP A 224 10.20 -2.63 17.47
N GLY A 225 11.31 -1.92 17.45
CA GLY A 225 12.50 -2.16 18.27
C GLY A 225 13.71 -2.70 17.49
N ALA A 226 13.64 -2.75 16.15
CA ALA A 226 14.80 -3.09 15.34
C ALA A 226 15.95 -2.09 15.56
N SER A 227 17.21 -2.55 15.53
CA SER A 227 18.37 -1.67 15.54
C SER A 227 18.38 -0.76 14.31
N PRO A 228 19.08 0.38 14.29
CA PRO A 228 19.20 1.21 13.10
C PRO A 228 19.69 0.42 11.89
N LEU A 229 20.74 -0.40 12.06
CA LEU A 229 21.30 -1.22 11.00
C LEU A 229 20.31 -2.29 10.51
N THR A 230 19.66 -3.02 11.41
CA THR A 230 18.67 -4.03 11.04
C THR A 230 17.51 -3.41 10.26
N ALA A 231 16.97 -2.28 10.72
CA ALA A 231 15.90 -1.57 10.01
C ALA A 231 16.34 -1.14 8.61
N MET A 232 17.59 -0.63 8.46
CA MET A 232 18.13 -0.20 7.17
C MET A 232 18.39 -1.38 6.23
N VAL A 233 18.86 -2.51 6.74
CA VAL A 233 19.05 -3.74 5.94
C VAL A 233 17.71 -4.23 5.38
N PHE A 234 16.64 -4.21 6.17
CA PHE A 234 15.33 -4.60 5.66
C PHE A 234 14.73 -3.59 4.67
N VAL A 235 14.98 -2.29 4.86
CA VAL A 235 14.69 -1.28 3.82
C VAL A 235 15.45 -1.58 2.54
N TRP A 236 16.74 -1.88 2.64
CA TRP A 236 17.56 -2.27 1.49
C TRP A 236 17.01 -3.53 0.81
N LEU A 237 16.60 -4.55 1.55
CA LEU A 237 15.99 -5.76 0.99
C LEU A 237 14.70 -5.43 0.20
N VAL A 238 13.83 -4.57 0.74
CA VAL A 238 12.61 -4.12 0.03
C VAL A 238 12.97 -3.32 -1.22
N MET A 239 13.86 -2.32 -1.07
CA MET A 239 14.22 -1.40 -2.16
C MET A 239 15.10 -2.03 -3.23
N SER A 240 15.67 -3.22 -3.00
CA SER A 240 16.43 -3.97 -3.99
C SER A 240 15.62 -5.03 -4.75
N VAL A 241 14.35 -5.24 -4.40
CA VAL A 241 13.50 -6.18 -5.14
C VAL A 241 13.35 -5.72 -6.59
N PRO A 242 13.75 -6.55 -7.59
CA PRO A 242 13.74 -6.14 -8.99
C PRO A 242 12.38 -5.67 -9.47
N LEU A 243 11.30 -6.36 -9.12
CA LEU A 243 9.96 -5.98 -9.54
C LEU A 243 9.49 -4.66 -8.94
N LEU A 244 9.82 -4.36 -7.67
CA LEU A 244 9.55 -3.06 -7.07
C LEU A 244 10.25 -1.95 -7.89
N ASN A 245 11.54 -2.14 -8.18
CA ASN A 245 12.31 -1.19 -8.96
C ASN A 245 11.72 -0.96 -10.35
N THR A 246 11.26 -2.03 -11.00
CA THR A 246 10.56 -1.93 -12.28
C THR A 246 9.30 -1.06 -12.17
N HIS A 247 8.51 -1.19 -11.10
CA HIS A 247 7.31 -0.39 -10.90
C HIS A 247 7.58 1.05 -10.45
N VAL A 248 8.82 1.36 -10.05
CA VAL A 248 9.27 2.74 -9.81
C VAL A 248 9.78 3.36 -11.10
N ALA A 249 10.71 2.69 -11.80
CA ALA A 249 11.33 3.18 -13.03
C ALA A 249 10.33 3.28 -14.18
N LEU A 250 9.48 2.26 -14.34
CA LEU A 250 8.35 2.26 -15.26
C LEU A 250 7.10 2.77 -14.52
N ALA A 251 7.10 4.05 -14.17
CA ALA A 251 6.02 4.69 -13.43
C ALA A 251 4.68 4.64 -14.20
N GLY A 252 3.58 4.78 -13.48
CA GLY A 252 2.24 4.81 -14.05
C GLY A 252 1.37 3.59 -13.74
N TYR A 253 1.91 2.53 -13.11
CA TYR A 253 1.12 1.44 -12.56
C TYR A 253 0.57 1.78 -11.16
N ALA A 254 -0.67 1.39 -10.87
CA ALA A 254 -1.25 1.55 -9.53
C ALA A 254 -0.64 0.61 -8.48
N ASP A 255 0.09 -0.42 -8.90
CA ASP A 255 0.56 -1.50 -8.04
C ASP A 255 1.57 -1.05 -6.98
N LEU A 256 2.45 -0.09 -7.30
CA LEU A 256 3.38 0.50 -6.33
C LEU A 256 2.64 1.26 -5.22
N TRP A 257 1.62 2.03 -5.60
CA TRP A 257 0.79 2.77 -4.64
C TRP A 257 0.01 1.82 -3.72
N MET A 258 -0.52 0.73 -4.30
CA MET A 258 -1.17 -0.32 -3.55
C MET A 258 -0.20 -1.01 -2.59
N ALA A 259 0.99 -1.41 -3.06
CA ALA A 259 2.02 -2.04 -2.24
C ALA A 259 2.47 -1.14 -1.09
N THR A 260 2.63 0.17 -1.35
CA THR A 260 3.01 1.16 -0.34
C THR A 260 1.90 1.33 0.71
N ALA A 261 0.67 1.59 0.29
CA ALA A 261 -0.45 1.82 1.20
C ALA A 261 -0.76 0.57 2.03
N TYR A 262 -0.85 -0.60 1.38
CA TYR A 262 -1.15 -1.86 2.03
C TYR A 262 -0.02 -2.33 2.95
N GLY A 263 1.24 -2.18 2.51
CA GLY A 263 2.41 -2.49 3.32
C GLY A 263 2.45 -1.67 4.60
N LEU A 264 2.29 -0.36 4.49
CA LEU A 264 2.27 0.56 5.63
C LEU A 264 1.04 0.35 6.54
N ALA A 265 -0.11 -0.06 5.96
CA ALA A 265 -1.28 -0.44 6.74
C ALA A 265 -1.01 -1.65 7.64
N LEU A 266 -0.39 -2.72 7.10
CA LEU A 266 -0.07 -3.90 7.90
C LEU A 266 0.97 -3.60 8.99
N MET A 267 1.99 -2.82 8.67
CA MET A 267 3.01 -2.43 9.66
C MET A 267 2.37 -1.71 10.85
N ALA A 268 1.49 -0.75 10.57
CA ALA A 268 0.74 -0.05 11.60
C ALA A 268 -0.22 -0.99 12.37
N PHE A 269 -0.92 -1.87 11.67
CA PHE A 269 -1.80 -2.87 12.28
C PHE A 269 -1.06 -3.79 13.26
N LEU A 270 0.05 -4.38 12.85
CA LEU A 270 0.84 -5.27 13.70
C LEU A 270 1.39 -4.53 14.92
N LEU A 271 1.83 -3.29 14.74
CA LEU A 271 2.29 -2.47 15.86
C LEU A 271 1.15 -2.13 16.83
N TRP A 272 -0.04 -1.79 16.31
CA TRP A 272 -1.23 -1.60 17.14
C TRP A 272 -1.59 -2.86 17.93
N VAL A 273 -1.65 -4.01 17.28
CA VAL A 273 -1.96 -5.29 17.96
C VAL A 273 -0.94 -5.59 19.06
N ARG A 274 0.33 -5.24 18.84
CA ARG A 274 1.41 -5.49 19.80
C ARG A 274 1.43 -4.52 20.97
N THR A 275 1.17 -3.24 20.72
CA THR A 275 1.40 -2.14 21.70
C THR A 275 0.11 -1.55 22.26
N GLY A 276 -1.03 -1.74 21.59
CA GLY A 276 -2.28 -1.06 21.91
C GLY A 276 -2.32 0.42 21.50
N ASP A 277 -1.29 0.95 20.81
CA ASP A 277 -1.26 2.36 20.38
C ASP A 277 -2.36 2.64 19.36
N GLN A 278 -3.41 3.34 19.78
CA GLN A 278 -4.57 3.64 18.97
C GLN A 278 -4.23 4.47 17.71
N ARG A 279 -3.16 5.27 17.76
CA ARG A 279 -2.69 6.05 16.59
C ARG A 279 -2.31 5.12 15.43
N GLN A 280 -1.64 4.01 15.74
CA GLN A 280 -1.29 2.98 14.78
C GLN A 280 -2.55 2.25 14.26
N GLY A 281 -3.53 2.00 15.14
CA GLY A 281 -4.81 1.42 14.73
C GLY A 281 -5.57 2.30 13.73
N TRP A 282 -5.66 3.60 14.00
CA TRP A 282 -6.30 4.55 13.08
C TRP A 282 -5.57 4.69 11.76
N LEU A 283 -4.23 4.70 11.77
CA LEU A 283 -3.44 4.68 10.52
C LEU A 283 -3.71 3.40 9.70
N ALA A 284 -3.75 2.25 10.35
CA ALA A 284 -4.04 1.00 9.68
C ALA A 284 -5.43 1.02 9.01
N ILE A 285 -6.47 1.44 9.75
CA ILE A 285 -7.84 1.55 9.22
C ILE A 285 -7.88 2.53 8.04
N LEU A 286 -7.31 3.72 8.20
CA LEU A 286 -7.30 4.73 7.14
C LEU A 286 -6.64 4.21 5.87
N LEU A 287 -5.48 3.57 5.98
CA LEU A 287 -4.77 3.05 4.82
C LEU A 287 -5.47 1.84 4.18
N MET A 288 -6.15 0.99 4.98
CA MET A 288 -7.00 -0.07 4.43
C MET A 288 -8.15 0.48 3.58
N LEU A 289 -8.81 1.55 4.05
CA LEU A 289 -9.86 2.23 3.29
C LEU A 289 -9.30 2.88 2.02
N ILE A 290 -8.11 3.48 2.11
CA ILE A 290 -7.42 4.06 0.97
C ILE A 290 -7.07 2.99 -0.08
N CYS A 291 -6.70 1.77 0.30
CA CYS A 291 -6.44 0.68 -0.64
C CYS A 291 -7.65 0.41 -1.55
N VAL A 292 -8.87 0.49 -1.03
CA VAL A 292 -10.11 0.35 -1.82
C VAL A 292 -10.23 1.46 -2.86
N ALA A 293 -9.80 2.68 -2.51
CA ALA A 293 -9.79 3.82 -3.43
C ALA A 293 -8.64 3.80 -4.45
N ILE A 294 -7.60 2.99 -4.24
CA ILE A 294 -6.48 2.82 -5.20
C ILE A 294 -6.86 1.82 -6.30
N LYS A 295 -7.30 0.63 -5.91
CA LYS A 295 -7.68 -0.46 -6.83
C LYS A 295 -8.82 -1.27 -6.25
N ARG A 296 -9.61 -1.91 -7.11
CA ARG A 296 -10.73 -2.78 -6.70
C ARG A 296 -10.28 -3.94 -5.82
N GLU A 297 -9.14 -4.53 -6.13
CA GLU A 297 -8.53 -5.62 -5.35
C GLU A 297 -8.25 -5.20 -3.91
N GLY A 298 -8.10 -3.89 -3.66
CA GLY A 298 -7.92 -3.33 -2.33
C GLY A 298 -9.04 -3.69 -1.34
N LEU A 299 -10.27 -3.92 -1.84
CA LEU A 299 -11.37 -4.40 -1.00
C LEU A 299 -11.09 -5.81 -0.44
N VAL A 300 -10.64 -6.71 -1.32
CA VAL A 300 -10.28 -8.08 -0.93
C VAL A 300 -9.09 -8.08 0.02
N TRP A 301 -8.07 -7.25 -0.29
CA TRP A 301 -6.88 -7.14 0.55
C TRP A 301 -7.21 -6.56 1.93
N ALA A 302 -8.08 -5.57 2.02
CA ALA A 302 -8.53 -5.02 3.29
C ALA A 302 -9.30 -6.07 4.13
N ALA A 303 -10.08 -6.94 3.49
CA ALA A 303 -10.79 -8.02 4.19
C ALA A 303 -9.85 -9.02 4.87
N LEU A 304 -8.59 -9.17 4.42
CA LEU A 304 -7.60 -10.06 5.05
C LEU A 304 -7.18 -9.62 6.46
N PHE A 305 -7.45 -8.36 6.83
CA PHE A 305 -7.23 -7.90 8.21
C PHE A 305 -8.26 -8.45 9.20
N ILE A 306 -9.44 -8.89 8.72
CA ILE A 306 -10.50 -9.45 9.57
C ILE A 306 -10.03 -10.76 10.24
N PRO A 307 -9.59 -11.81 9.51
CA PRO A 307 -9.08 -13.02 10.15
C PRO A 307 -7.84 -12.75 11.01
N ALA A 308 -6.98 -11.79 10.62
CA ALA A 308 -5.84 -11.40 11.44
C ALA A 308 -6.27 -10.78 12.78
N LEU A 309 -7.26 -9.89 12.78
CA LEU A 309 -7.82 -9.30 14.00
C LEU A 309 -8.51 -10.34 14.88
N LEU A 310 -9.29 -11.24 14.28
CA LEU A 310 -9.93 -12.35 15.00
C LEU A 310 -8.87 -13.25 15.66
N ALA A 311 -7.81 -13.61 14.95
CA ALA A 311 -6.71 -14.40 15.51
C ALA A 311 -6.02 -13.70 16.69
N ALA A 312 -5.84 -12.37 16.61
CA ALA A 312 -5.28 -11.58 17.70
C ALA A 312 -6.15 -11.56 18.95
N LYS A 313 -7.47 -11.44 18.79
CA LYS A 313 -8.44 -11.24 19.89
C LYS A 313 -8.96 -12.55 20.47
N LEU A 314 -9.26 -13.52 19.64
CA LEU A 314 -9.96 -14.76 20.01
C LEU A 314 -9.02 -16.01 20.04
N GLY A 315 -7.79 -15.86 19.55
CA GLY A 315 -6.83 -16.97 19.51
C GLY A 315 -7.36 -18.19 18.75
N LYS A 316 -7.30 -19.38 19.36
CA LYS A 316 -7.75 -20.62 18.71
C LYS A 316 -9.26 -20.63 18.37
N LEU A 317 -10.07 -19.88 19.12
CA LEU A 317 -11.51 -19.76 18.85
C LEU A 317 -11.78 -19.10 17.49
N SER A 318 -10.89 -18.22 17.01
CA SER A 318 -11.03 -17.60 15.70
C SER A 318 -11.06 -18.61 14.56
N LEU A 319 -10.25 -19.66 14.64
CA LEU A 319 -10.22 -20.73 13.62
C LEU A 319 -11.52 -21.54 13.62
N LEU A 320 -12.07 -21.81 14.81
CA LEU A 320 -13.35 -22.50 14.94
C LEU A 320 -14.50 -21.66 14.39
N ILE A 321 -14.52 -20.37 14.71
CA ILE A 321 -15.53 -19.43 14.18
C ILE A 321 -15.40 -19.32 12.66
N LEU A 322 -14.22 -19.06 12.15
CA LEU A 322 -13.99 -18.92 10.70
C LEU A 322 -14.34 -20.22 9.97
N GLY A 323 -13.87 -21.37 10.47
CA GLY A 323 -14.20 -22.68 9.91
C GLY A 323 -15.70 -22.97 9.95
N GLY A 324 -16.34 -22.70 11.07
CA GLY A 324 -17.80 -22.86 11.22
C GLY A 324 -18.60 -21.98 10.26
N VAL A 325 -18.21 -20.72 10.09
CA VAL A 325 -18.85 -19.79 9.13
C VAL A 325 -18.65 -20.29 7.69
N LEU A 326 -17.45 -20.72 7.32
CA LEU A 326 -17.19 -21.24 5.97
C LEU A 326 -17.99 -22.52 5.68
N VAL A 327 -18.06 -23.45 6.65
CA VAL A 327 -18.86 -24.68 6.52
C VAL A 327 -20.34 -24.33 6.43
N ALA A 328 -20.86 -23.47 7.30
CA ALA A 328 -22.25 -23.05 7.29
C ALA A 328 -22.62 -22.36 5.95
N LEU A 329 -21.76 -21.48 5.44
CA LEU A 329 -21.95 -20.86 4.15
C LEU A 329 -21.93 -21.89 3.02
N GLY A 330 -20.99 -22.82 3.03
CA GLY A 330 -20.89 -23.89 2.03
C GLY A 330 -22.15 -24.78 2.01
N VAL A 331 -22.63 -25.18 3.18
CA VAL A 331 -23.89 -25.95 3.32
C VAL A 331 -25.09 -25.15 2.81
N LEU A 332 -25.17 -23.87 3.17
CA LEU A 332 -26.26 -22.99 2.76
C LEU A 332 -26.26 -22.77 1.24
N LEU A 333 -25.11 -22.53 0.63
CA LEU A 333 -24.96 -22.43 -0.82
C LEU A 333 -25.34 -23.74 -1.53
N TRP A 334 -24.96 -24.87 -0.98
CA TRP A 334 -25.34 -26.18 -1.52
C TRP A 334 -26.84 -26.42 -1.44
N MET A 335 -27.49 -26.07 -0.32
CA MET A 335 -28.94 -26.24 -0.12
C MET A 335 -29.80 -25.32 -0.99
N LEU A 336 -29.37 -24.05 -1.16
CA LEU A 336 -30.15 -23.00 -1.84
C LEU A 336 -29.76 -22.82 -3.32
N GLY A 337 -28.69 -23.49 -3.78
CA GLY A 337 -28.13 -23.27 -5.14
C GLY A 337 -27.49 -21.90 -5.35
N GLY A 338 -27.62 -20.99 -4.41
CA GLY A 338 -27.04 -19.64 -4.40
C GLY A 338 -27.81 -18.70 -3.48
N ILE A 339 -27.16 -17.60 -3.11
CA ILE A 339 -27.73 -16.58 -2.21
C ILE A 339 -27.54 -15.20 -2.86
N THR A 340 -28.61 -14.42 -2.85
CA THR A 340 -28.56 -13.02 -3.31
C THR A 340 -28.91 -12.08 -2.16
N PHE A 341 -28.15 -11.01 -1.99
CA PHE A 341 -28.54 -9.89 -1.15
C PHE A 341 -28.17 -8.55 -1.79
N GLU A 342 -29.05 -7.58 -1.63
CA GLU A 342 -28.82 -6.23 -2.11
C GLU A 342 -28.15 -5.40 -1.02
N VAL A 343 -27.04 -4.76 -1.38
CA VAL A 343 -26.40 -3.77 -0.52
C VAL A 343 -26.86 -2.39 -0.96
N PRO A 344 -27.60 -1.66 -0.09
CA PRO A 344 -28.13 -0.34 -0.45
C PRO A 344 -27.02 0.59 -0.95
N GLY A 345 -27.20 1.16 -2.14
CA GLY A 345 -26.24 2.10 -2.74
C GLY A 345 -25.01 1.46 -3.41
N LEU A 346 -24.80 0.15 -3.27
CA LEU A 346 -23.67 -0.55 -3.87
C LEU A 346 -24.08 -1.58 -4.94
N GLY A 347 -25.27 -2.19 -4.81
CA GLY A 347 -25.76 -3.20 -5.74
C GLY A 347 -25.89 -4.60 -5.16
N ALA A 348 -26.23 -5.58 -6.01
CA ALA A 348 -26.48 -6.95 -5.60
C ALA A 348 -25.18 -7.75 -5.42
N ILE A 349 -25.13 -8.56 -4.36
CA ILE A 349 -24.15 -9.61 -4.15
C ILE A 349 -24.82 -10.94 -4.47
N TRP A 350 -24.22 -11.71 -5.37
CA TRP A 350 -24.61 -13.08 -5.67
C TRP A 350 -23.49 -14.04 -5.29
N LEU A 351 -23.81 -15.07 -4.53
CA LEU A 351 -22.89 -16.13 -4.14
C LEU A 351 -23.50 -17.48 -4.51
N SER A 352 -22.79 -18.25 -5.35
CA SER A 352 -23.11 -19.63 -5.68
C SER A 352 -21.85 -20.50 -5.67
N ALA A 353 -21.98 -21.78 -5.95
CA ALA A 353 -20.85 -22.71 -5.98
C ALA A 353 -19.89 -22.44 -7.16
N ASP A 354 -20.38 -21.82 -8.23
CA ASP A 354 -19.71 -21.61 -9.52
C ASP A 354 -19.54 -20.12 -9.89
N LEU A 355 -20.21 -19.21 -9.16
CA LEU A 355 -20.20 -17.79 -9.46
C LEU A 355 -20.23 -16.95 -8.18
N ILE A 356 -19.33 -15.98 -8.10
CA ILE A 356 -19.37 -14.90 -7.13
C ILE A 356 -19.55 -13.59 -7.90
N GLN A 357 -20.63 -12.86 -7.61
CA GLN A 357 -20.81 -11.50 -8.12
C GLN A 357 -20.73 -10.53 -6.95
N LEU A 358 -19.81 -9.56 -7.05
CA LEU A 358 -19.62 -8.54 -6.03
C LEU A 358 -19.76 -7.15 -6.64
N PRO A 359 -20.45 -6.22 -5.96
CA PRO A 359 -20.40 -4.83 -6.33
C PRO A 359 -18.95 -4.35 -6.43
N LEU A 360 -18.64 -3.48 -7.37
CA LEU A 360 -17.31 -2.92 -7.62
C LEU A 360 -16.28 -3.89 -8.22
N ILE A 361 -16.37 -5.20 -7.96
CA ILE A 361 -15.42 -6.22 -8.48
C ILE A 361 -15.95 -6.84 -9.78
N GLY A 362 -17.26 -7.11 -9.85
CA GLY A 362 -17.90 -7.78 -10.98
C GLY A 362 -18.12 -9.27 -10.73
N GLU A 363 -18.25 -10.01 -11.81
CA GLU A 363 -18.46 -11.46 -11.80
C GLU A 363 -17.14 -12.21 -11.75
N ILE A 364 -17.06 -13.21 -10.88
CA ILE A 364 -15.92 -14.12 -10.71
C ILE A 364 -16.47 -15.53 -10.88
N ARG A 365 -16.14 -16.18 -11.98
CA ARG A 365 -16.45 -17.59 -12.21
C ARG A 365 -15.50 -18.47 -11.45
N LEU A 366 -16.03 -19.50 -10.80
CA LEU A 366 -15.28 -20.43 -9.97
C LEU A 366 -15.10 -21.75 -10.72
N GLU A 367 -13.87 -21.98 -11.18
CA GLU A 367 -13.46 -23.18 -11.85
C GLU A 367 -12.15 -23.70 -11.26
N ASN A 368 -11.89 -25.00 -11.38
CA ASN A 368 -10.64 -25.58 -10.91
C ASN A 368 -9.58 -25.51 -12.00
N HIS A 369 -8.49 -24.85 -11.69
CA HIS A 369 -7.31 -24.78 -12.55
C HIS A 369 -6.07 -25.28 -11.80
N ALA A 370 -5.03 -25.67 -12.52
CA ALA A 370 -3.79 -26.21 -11.94
C ALA A 370 -2.53 -25.54 -12.53
N PRO A 371 -2.37 -24.20 -12.41
CA PRO A 371 -1.22 -23.49 -12.98
C PRO A 371 0.04 -23.59 -12.07
N TRP A 372 0.27 -24.75 -11.44
CA TRP A 372 1.36 -24.93 -10.47
C TRP A 372 2.72 -24.56 -11.03
N GLU A 373 3.03 -25.00 -12.24
CA GLU A 373 4.31 -24.73 -12.87
C GLU A 373 4.54 -23.23 -13.05
N ALA A 374 3.54 -22.50 -13.57
CA ALA A 374 3.62 -21.06 -13.76
C ALA A 374 3.81 -20.33 -12.41
N VAL A 375 3.00 -20.67 -11.41
CA VAL A 375 3.07 -20.05 -10.07
C VAL A 375 4.43 -20.30 -9.41
N LEU A 376 4.92 -21.54 -9.42
CA LEU A 376 6.21 -21.90 -8.82
C LEU A 376 7.38 -21.21 -9.53
N ARG A 377 7.34 -21.14 -10.87
CA ARG A 377 8.38 -20.43 -11.63
C ARG A 377 8.42 -18.94 -11.27
N HIS A 378 7.27 -18.28 -11.15
CA HIS A 378 7.20 -16.86 -10.81
C HIS A 378 7.71 -16.57 -9.41
N TYR A 379 7.44 -17.41 -8.43
CA TYR A 379 7.79 -17.15 -7.05
C TYR A 379 9.20 -17.60 -6.66
N PHE A 380 9.69 -18.68 -7.26
CA PHE A 380 10.94 -19.31 -6.84
C PHE A 380 12.06 -19.30 -7.87
N LEU A 381 11.76 -19.24 -9.16
CA LEU A 381 12.78 -19.41 -10.20
C LEU A 381 13.11 -18.11 -10.95
N TYR A 382 12.14 -17.27 -11.19
CA TYR A 382 12.40 -16.00 -11.87
C TYR A 382 13.04 -14.98 -10.92
N SER A 383 13.92 -14.13 -11.45
CA SER A 383 14.72 -13.17 -10.67
C SER A 383 13.92 -11.97 -10.12
N ASN A 384 12.60 -11.96 -10.23
CA ASN A 384 11.73 -10.85 -9.80
C ASN A 384 11.80 -10.58 -8.30
N TRP A 385 12.10 -11.60 -7.48
CA TRP A 385 11.93 -11.57 -6.03
C TRP A 385 13.21 -11.90 -5.26
N HIS A 386 14.33 -12.20 -5.91
CA HIS A 386 15.51 -12.79 -5.28
C HIS A 386 15.12 -14.02 -4.42
N LEU A 387 15.57 -14.07 -3.17
CA LEU A 387 15.24 -15.15 -2.23
C LEU A 387 14.02 -14.88 -1.34
N PHE A 388 13.21 -13.89 -1.70
CA PHE A 388 12.09 -13.43 -0.87
C PHE A 388 11.07 -14.54 -0.56
N ALA A 389 10.68 -15.35 -1.55
CA ALA A 389 9.73 -16.44 -1.34
C ALA A 389 10.23 -17.48 -0.33
N TYR A 390 11.53 -17.80 -0.37
CA TYR A 390 12.17 -18.70 0.61
C TYR A 390 12.18 -18.08 2.01
N LEU A 391 12.46 -16.78 2.13
CA LEU A 391 12.39 -16.07 3.40
C LEU A 391 10.98 -16.13 3.99
N VAL A 392 9.94 -15.94 3.17
CA VAL A 392 8.54 -16.03 3.62
C VAL A 392 8.22 -17.44 4.12
N LEU A 393 8.60 -18.50 3.40
CA LEU A 393 8.39 -19.90 3.84
C LEU A 393 9.07 -20.18 5.17
N LEU A 394 10.33 -19.78 5.32
CA LEU A 394 11.06 -19.94 6.59
C LEU A 394 10.40 -19.15 7.72
N SER A 395 9.89 -17.95 7.42
CA SER A 395 9.18 -17.12 8.40
C SER A 395 7.84 -17.74 8.82
N LEU A 396 7.12 -18.42 7.91
CA LEU A 396 5.89 -19.17 8.25
C LEU A 396 6.20 -20.29 9.25
N VAL A 397 7.27 -21.06 9.01
CA VAL A 397 7.69 -22.12 9.93
C VAL A 397 8.11 -21.53 11.28
N ALA A 398 8.95 -20.49 11.28
CA ALA A 398 9.43 -19.85 12.50
C ALA A 398 8.29 -19.23 13.33
N ALA A 399 7.32 -18.57 12.67
CA ALA A 399 6.15 -18.02 13.34
C ALA A 399 5.24 -19.10 13.94
N SER A 400 5.04 -20.22 13.23
CA SER A 400 4.26 -21.35 13.70
C SER A 400 4.90 -21.98 14.96
N VAL A 401 6.21 -22.17 14.94
CA VAL A 401 6.98 -22.66 16.11
C VAL A 401 6.92 -21.64 17.26
N GLY A 402 7.00 -20.34 16.96
CA GLY A 402 6.90 -19.26 17.93
C GLY A 402 5.56 -19.27 18.66
N ILE A 403 4.44 -19.41 17.92
CA ILE A 403 3.09 -19.50 18.48
C ILE A 403 2.90 -20.80 19.30
N TRP A 404 3.49 -21.90 18.87
CA TRP A 404 3.45 -23.15 19.63
C TRP A 404 4.15 -23.02 20.98
N ARG A 405 5.28 -22.29 21.04
CA ARG A 405 6.05 -22.06 22.29
C ARG A 405 5.39 -21.01 23.19
N ASP A 406 4.81 -19.97 22.61
CA ASP A 406 4.19 -18.85 23.33
C ASP A 406 2.88 -18.43 22.64
N PRO A 407 1.76 -19.09 23.01
CA PRO A 407 0.47 -18.87 22.36
C PRO A 407 -0.18 -17.54 22.73
N ASP A 408 0.36 -16.78 23.67
CA ASP A 408 -0.26 -15.54 24.14
C ASP A 408 0.12 -14.30 23.29
N LYS A 409 1.10 -14.42 22.41
CA LYS A 409 1.55 -13.33 21.52
C LYS A 409 0.54 -13.03 20.43
N ALA A 410 -0.37 -12.11 20.72
CA ALA A 410 -1.45 -11.70 19.80
C ALA A 410 -0.94 -11.27 18.41
N TRP A 411 0.17 -10.53 18.35
CA TRP A 411 0.74 -10.04 17.09
C TRP A 411 1.28 -11.17 16.20
N GLN A 412 1.86 -12.23 16.78
CA GLN A 412 2.32 -13.39 16.01
C GLN A 412 1.14 -14.13 15.39
N LYS A 413 0.07 -14.34 16.14
CA LYS A 413 -1.17 -14.94 15.64
C LYS A 413 -1.78 -14.10 14.53
N ALA A 414 -1.87 -12.79 14.73
CA ALA A 414 -2.36 -11.85 13.72
C ALA A 414 -1.53 -11.91 12.45
N GLY A 415 -0.20 -11.80 12.58
CA GLY A 415 0.71 -11.81 11.44
C GLY A 415 0.68 -13.14 10.68
N LEU A 416 0.67 -14.26 11.36
CA LEU A 416 0.57 -15.58 10.73
C LEU A 416 -0.79 -15.76 10.02
N ALA A 417 -1.90 -15.40 10.67
CA ALA A 417 -3.23 -15.48 10.08
C ALA A 417 -3.34 -14.59 8.82
N TRP A 418 -2.78 -13.38 8.88
CA TRP A 418 -2.72 -12.49 7.73
C TRP A 418 -1.86 -13.06 6.60
N ALA A 419 -0.66 -13.58 6.90
CA ALA A 419 0.24 -14.15 5.88
C ALA A 419 -0.39 -15.39 5.21
N LEU A 420 -0.99 -16.29 5.99
CA LEU A 420 -1.71 -17.45 5.46
C LEU A 420 -2.94 -17.02 4.66
N GLY A 421 -3.70 -16.03 5.14
CA GLY A 421 -4.83 -15.45 4.42
C GLY A 421 -4.42 -14.86 3.08
N SER A 422 -3.29 -14.15 3.02
CA SER A 422 -2.75 -13.59 1.77
C SER A 422 -2.36 -14.67 0.78
N LEU A 423 -1.70 -15.75 1.23
CA LEU A 423 -1.36 -16.90 0.39
C LEU A 423 -2.63 -17.64 -0.08
N ALA A 424 -3.63 -17.80 0.81
CA ALA A 424 -4.90 -18.41 0.45
C ALA A 424 -5.67 -17.58 -0.58
N ALA A 425 -5.64 -16.23 -0.47
CA ALA A 425 -6.26 -15.34 -1.46
C ALA A 425 -5.58 -15.44 -2.83
N ILE A 426 -4.25 -15.50 -2.86
CA ILE A 426 -3.47 -15.72 -4.09
C ILE A 426 -3.79 -17.10 -4.68
N TYR A 427 -3.83 -18.15 -3.83
CA TYR A 427 -4.22 -19.50 -4.25
C TYR A 427 -5.63 -19.49 -4.84
N PHE A 428 -6.60 -18.93 -4.13
CA PHE A 428 -7.98 -18.84 -4.61
C PHE A 428 -8.04 -18.16 -5.97
N LEU A 429 -7.39 -17.04 -6.14
CA LEU A 429 -7.41 -16.27 -7.38
C LEU A 429 -6.86 -17.08 -8.55
N PHE A 430 -5.69 -17.69 -8.41
CA PHE A 430 -5.05 -18.38 -9.54
C PHE A 430 -5.48 -19.83 -9.74
N PHE A 431 -6.06 -20.47 -8.74
CA PHE A 431 -6.44 -21.87 -8.85
C PHE A 431 -7.95 -22.09 -8.94
N ARG A 432 -8.73 -21.03 -8.65
CA ARG A 432 -10.19 -21.14 -8.59
C ARG A 432 -10.92 -20.19 -9.53
N THR A 433 -10.20 -19.32 -10.26
CA THR A 433 -10.80 -18.33 -11.17
C THR A 433 -10.06 -18.25 -12.49
N ASP A 434 -10.66 -17.58 -13.48
CA ASP A 434 -10.06 -17.31 -14.80
C ASP A 434 -8.74 -16.54 -14.74
N ALA A 435 -8.40 -15.96 -13.57
CA ALA A 435 -7.13 -15.29 -13.38
C ALA A 435 -5.91 -16.24 -13.47
N TYR A 436 -6.11 -17.57 -13.51
CA TYR A 436 -5.04 -18.51 -13.82
C TYR A 436 -4.32 -18.17 -15.14
N LEU A 437 -5.03 -17.59 -16.10
CA LEU A 437 -4.46 -17.12 -17.37
C LEU A 437 -3.41 -16.02 -17.15
N TRP A 438 -3.57 -15.19 -16.12
CA TRP A 438 -2.59 -14.16 -15.79
C TRP A 438 -1.28 -14.75 -15.25
N ALA A 439 -1.36 -15.91 -14.59
CA ALA A 439 -0.17 -16.64 -14.18
C ALA A 439 0.52 -17.30 -15.38
N VAL A 440 -0.25 -18.02 -16.22
CA VAL A 440 0.28 -18.72 -17.39
C VAL A 440 0.88 -17.75 -18.42
N LYS A 441 0.23 -16.60 -18.64
CA LYS A 441 0.70 -15.56 -19.57
C LYS A 441 1.70 -14.58 -18.95
N ALA A 442 2.07 -14.76 -17.68
CA ALA A 442 3.01 -13.90 -16.94
C ALA A 442 2.63 -12.40 -16.89
N THR A 443 1.33 -12.07 -16.92
CA THR A 443 0.87 -10.68 -17.02
C THR A 443 0.69 -9.99 -15.68
N SER A 444 0.02 -10.62 -14.71
CA SER A 444 -0.38 -9.95 -13.46
C SER A 444 0.03 -10.66 -12.17
N ILE A 445 0.48 -11.93 -12.22
CA ILE A 445 0.81 -12.69 -11.02
C ILE A 445 1.86 -11.98 -10.14
N ASN A 446 2.91 -11.47 -10.74
CA ASN A 446 3.97 -10.78 -10.01
C ASN A 446 3.49 -9.44 -9.44
N ARG A 447 2.62 -8.72 -10.18
CA ARG A 447 2.05 -7.45 -9.74
C ARG A 447 1.18 -7.62 -8.49
N LEU A 448 0.39 -8.70 -8.44
CA LEU A 448 -0.45 -9.00 -7.27
C LEU A 448 0.40 -9.40 -6.05
N LEU A 449 1.49 -10.16 -6.25
CA LEU A 449 2.41 -10.45 -5.16
C LEU A 449 3.13 -9.19 -4.66
N LEU A 450 3.40 -8.22 -5.53
CA LEU A 450 4.00 -6.94 -5.16
C LEU A 450 3.17 -6.21 -4.10
N HIS A 451 1.83 -6.31 -4.15
CA HIS A 451 0.96 -5.67 -3.16
C HIS A 451 1.24 -6.17 -1.73
N PHE A 452 1.63 -7.43 -1.56
CA PHE A 452 1.90 -8.05 -0.26
C PHE A 452 3.37 -7.97 0.14
N MET A 453 4.29 -7.79 -0.82
CA MET A 453 5.72 -7.96 -0.59
C MET A 453 6.27 -7.06 0.55
N PRO A 454 6.00 -5.74 0.63
CA PRO A 454 6.52 -4.93 1.71
C PRO A 454 5.98 -5.34 3.08
N ALA A 455 4.71 -5.76 3.11
CA ALA A 455 4.05 -6.24 4.32
C ALA A 455 4.64 -7.58 4.81
N LEU A 456 4.84 -8.54 3.89
CA LEU A 456 5.47 -9.84 4.18
C LEU A 456 6.94 -9.67 4.61
N MET A 457 7.68 -8.72 4.01
CA MET A 457 9.05 -8.43 4.39
C MET A 457 9.13 -7.87 5.83
N PHE A 458 8.22 -6.95 6.18
CA PHE A 458 8.13 -6.42 7.54
C PHE A 458 7.75 -7.50 8.55
N TRP A 459 6.72 -8.29 8.24
CA TRP A 459 6.31 -9.40 9.07
C TRP A 459 7.46 -10.41 9.27
N SER A 460 8.17 -10.79 8.21
CA SER A 460 9.35 -11.64 8.30
C SER A 460 10.41 -11.04 9.24
N MET A 461 10.71 -9.73 9.09
CA MET A 461 11.62 -9.03 10.01
C MET A 461 11.17 -9.21 11.47
N THR A 462 9.89 -9.01 11.75
CA THR A 462 9.38 -9.11 13.13
C THR A 462 9.50 -10.51 13.71
N VAL A 463 9.28 -11.54 12.88
CA VAL A 463 9.46 -12.94 13.25
C VAL A 463 10.93 -13.25 13.56
N TRP A 464 11.86 -12.82 12.71
CA TRP A 464 13.28 -13.09 12.89
C TRP A 464 13.91 -12.28 14.02
N LEU A 465 13.43 -11.08 14.31
CA LEU A 465 13.83 -10.35 15.51
C LEU A 465 13.46 -11.12 16.78
N GLU A 466 12.28 -11.73 16.81
CA GLU A 466 11.83 -12.56 17.94
C GLU A 466 12.70 -13.81 18.09
N VAL A 467 12.99 -14.52 16.99
CA VAL A 467 13.86 -15.70 16.97
C VAL A 467 15.27 -15.35 17.47
N ALA A 468 15.78 -14.16 17.12
CA ALA A 468 17.08 -13.68 17.55
C ALA A 468 17.13 -13.23 19.04
N GLY A 469 16.01 -13.39 19.76
CA GLY A 469 15.95 -13.03 21.19
C GLY A 469 15.99 -11.53 21.46
N TYR A 470 15.60 -10.70 20.47
CA TYR A 470 15.35 -9.28 20.69
C TYR A 470 13.97 -9.14 21.33
N PRO A 471 13.88 -9.05 22.69
CA PRO A 471 12.60 -8.87 23.32
C PRO A 471 12.04 -7.52 22.92
N PRO A 472 10.75 -7.44 22.67
CA PRO A 472 10.11 -6.16 22.66
C PRO A 472 10.40 -5.49 24.00
N LYS A 473 11.01 -4.30 24.01
CA LYS A 473 10.98 -3.46 25.18
C LYS A 473 9.51 -3.15 25.42
N THR A 474 8.84 -4.03 26.15
CA THR A 474 7.50 -3.77 26.67
C THR A 474 7.65 -2.54 27.55
N ARG A 475 7.08 -1.42 27.15
CA ARG A 475 6.88 -0.31 28.05
C ARG A 475 5.83 -0.75 29.07
N PRO A 476 6.07 -0.50 30.37
CA PRO A 476 5.04 -0.67 31.38
C PRO A 476 3.85 0.24 31.10
#